data_43da4ac7c40df27de5b4ceccdfac4398
#
_entry.id   43da4ac7c40df27de5b4ceccdfac4398
#
_cell.length_a   1.000
_cell.length_b   1.000
_cell.length_c   1.000
_cell.angle_alpha   90.00
_cell.angle_beta   90.00
_cell.angle_gamma   90.00
#
_symmetry.space_group_name_H-M   'P 1'
#
loop_
_entity.id
_entity.type
_entity.pdbx_description
1 polymer ?
#
loop_
_entity_poly.entity_id
_entity_poly.type
_entity_poly.pdbx_seq_one_letter_code
_entity_poly.pdbx_strand_id
1 'polypeptide(L)'
;MREFYSITELTREFEVSTRTLRFYEDEGLVQPVRRGRTRLFRPADRHLIKQILRGKRLGFAISEIREIIQMYKAPPGEVGQLKLMMQRIEERRAELRQKRRDLEETLAELDQADDACIMRLAELGVTT
;
A
#
# COMPACT_ATOMS: atom_id res chain seq x y z
N MET A 1 -2.86 9.79 28.66
CA MET A 1 -2.84 8.81 27.56
C MET A 1 -4.25 8.27 27.31
N ARG A 2 -4.66 8.23 26.05
CA ARG A 2 -5.98 7.70 25.72
C ARG A 2 -5.97 6.18 25.80
N GLU A 3 -7.01 5.63 26.41
CA GLU A 3 -7.17 4.19 26.51
C GLU A 3 -7.80 3.59 25.25
N PHE A 4 -8.78 4.30 24.68
CA PHE A 4 -9.52 3.81 23.51
C PHE A 4 -9.80 4.92 22.50
N TYR A 5 -9.98 4.50 21.26
CA TYR A 5 -10.40 5.34 20.14
C TYR A 5 -11.68 4.74 19.52
N SER A 6 -12.59 5.60 19.12
CA SER A 6 -13.78 5.15 18.39
C SER A 6 -13.44 4.92 16.91
N ILE A 7 -14.29 4.14 16.23
CA ILE A 7 -14.12 3.93 14.78
C ILE A 7 -14.26 5.26 14.03
N THR A 8 -15.14 6.14 14.46
CA THR A 8 -15.32 7.46 13.85
C THR A 8 -14.06 8.31 13.95
N GLU A 9 -13.41 8.30 15.11
CA GLU A 9 -12.16 9.04 15.32
C GLU A 9 -11.06 8.54 14.38
N LEU A 10 -10.94 7.22 14.25
CA LEU A 10 -9.89 6.62 13.39
C LEU A 10 -10.16 6.83 11.90
N THR A 11 -11.43 6.78 11.48
CA THR A 11 -11.79 7.07 10.09
C THR A 11 -11.44 8.50 9.70
N ARG A 12 -11.63 9.44 10.62
CA ARG A 12 -11.25 10.84 10.41
C ARG A 12 -9.74 11.02 10.39
N GLU A 13 -9.06 10.41 11.33
CA GLU A 13 -7.59 10.52 11.44
C GLU A 13 -6.89 9.99 10.19
N PHE A 14 -7.30 8.82 9.71
CA PHE A 14 -6.64 8.14 8.60
C PHE A 14 -7.29 8.40 7.24
N GLU A 15 -8.37 9.17 7.22
CA GLU A 15 -9.10 9.52 5.98
C GLU A 15 -9.54 8.27 5.22
N VAL A 16 -10.08 7.31 5.95
CA VAL A 16 -10.62 6.06 5.39
C VAL A 16 -12.06 5.88 5.82
N SER A 17 -12.80 5.01 5.13
CA SER A 17 -14.18 4.73 5.46
C SER A 17 -14.27 3.77 6.66
N THR A 18 -15.41 3.80 7.34
CA THR A 18 -15.76 2.81 8.35
C THR A 18 -15.70 1.40 7.77
N ARG A 19 -16.12 1.23 6.54
CA ARG A 19 -16.08 -0.04 5.81
C ARG A 19 -14.67 -0.60 5.71
N THR A 20 -13.69 0.26 5.46
CA THR A 20 -12.28 -0.14 5.38
C THR A 20 -11.80 -0.72 6.70
N LEU A 21 -12.09 -0.06 7.82
CA LEU A 21 -11.67 -0.54 9.14
C LEU A 21 -12.40 -1.81 9.54
N ARG A 22 -13.69 -1.94 9.20
CA ARG A 22 -14.44 -3.19 9.42
C ARG A 22 -13.87 -4.33 8.59
N PHE A 23 -13.45 -4.06 7.37
CA PHE A 23 -12.79 -5.04 6.51
C PHE A 23 -11.51 -5.56 7.17
N TYR A 24 -10.69 -4.69 7.74
CA TYR A 24 -9.48 -5.11 8.43
C TYR A 24 -9.78 -5.97 9.65
N GLU A 25 -10.86 -5.68 10.37
CA GLU A 25 -11.32 -6.53 11.48
C GLU A 25 -11.76 -7.90 10.95
N ASP A 26 -12.57 -7.91 9.90
CA ASP A 26 -13.08 -9.15 9.29
C ASP A 26 -11.94 -10.04 8.76
N GLU A 27 -10.88 -9.43 8.28
CA GLU A 27 -9.69 -10.14 7.80
C GLU A 27 -8.76 -10.58 8.93
N GLY A 28 -9.11 -10.29 10.17
CA GLY A 28 -8.32 -10.69 11.33
C GLY A 28 -7.06 -9.87 11.56
N LEU A 29 -6.95 -8.71 10.92
CA LEU A 29 -5.77 -7.85 11.04
C LEU A 29 -5.79 -7.03 12.33
N VAL A 30 -6.97 -6.62 12.78
CA VAL A 30 -7.16 -5.91 14.03
C VAL A 30 -8.32 -6.54 14.78
N GLN A 31 -8.29 -6.44 16.11
CA GLN A 31 -9.32 -6.99 16.98
C GLN A 31 -9.72 -5.96 18.02
N PRO A 32 -10.63 -5.02 17.67
CA PRO A 32 -11.08 -4.02 18.63
C PRO A 32 -11.85 -4.67 19.78
N VAL A 33 -11.81 -4.03 20.94
CA VAL A 33 -12.62 -4.42 22.08
C VAL A 33 -14.06 -4.02 21.82
N ARG A 34 -15.01 -4.88 22.14
CA ARG A 34 -16.44 -4.60 21.99
C ARG A 34 -17.07 -4.25 23.33
N ARG A 35 -17.82 -3.14 23.36
CA ARG A 35 -18.74 -2.82 24.46
C ARG A 35 -20.13 -2.70 23.86
N GLY A 36 -20.93 -3.77 24.00
CA GLY A 36 -22.19 -3.86 23.30
C GLY A 36 -21.98 -3.85 21.80
N ARG A 37 -22.54 -2.86 21.10
CA ARG A 37 -22.40 -2.70 19.66
C ARG A 37 -21.24 -1.77 19.27
N THR A 38 -20.56 -1.19 20.27
CA THR A 38 -19.51 -0.21 20.04
C THR A 38 -18.15 -0.88 19.94
N ARG A 39 -17.39 -0.53 18.90
CA ARG A 39 -16.00 -0.93 18.74
C ARG A 39 -15.10 0.09 19.41
N LEU A 40 -14.19 -0.40 20.24
CA LEU A 40 -13.21 0.43 20.93
C LEU A 40 -11.81 -0.04 20.52
N PHE A 41 -11.08 0.82 19.86
CA PHE A 41 -9.73 0.51 19.37
C PHE A 41 -8.70 0.96 20.39
N ARG A 42 -7.77 0.07 20.71
CA ARG A 42 -6.67 0.37 21.64
C ARG A 42 -5.59 1.16 20.91
N PRO A 43 -4.68 1.85 21.62
CA PRO A 43 -3.53 2.50 20.98
C PRO A 43 -2.71 1.55 20.09
N ALA A 44 -2.56 0.27 20.50
CA ALA A 44 -1.90 -0.75 19.70
C ALA A 44 -2.65 -1.02 18.38
N ASP A 45 -3.98 -1.04 18.42
CA ASP A 45 -4.80 -1.21 17.22
C ASP A 45 -4.66 -0.03 16.27
N ARG A 46 -4.64 1.18 16.83
CA ARG A 46 -4.43 2.41 16.05
C ARG A 46 -3.07 2.37 15.33
N HIS A 47 -2.02 1.99 16.05
CA HIS A 47 -0.69 1.85 15.46
C HIS A 47 -0.67 0.81 14.34
N LEU A 48 -1.32 -0.32 14.56
CA LEU A 48 -1.41 -1.40 13.59
C LEU A 48 -2.15 -0.96 12.32
N ILE A 49 -3.26 -0.26 12.47
CA ILE A 49 -4.02 0.30 11.33
C ILE A 49 -3.13 1.24 10.51
N LYS A 50 -2.36 2.08 11.18
CA LYS A 50 -1.42 2.99 10.53
C LYS A 50 -0.41 2.20 9.66
N GLN A 51 0.13 1.10 10.19
CA GLN A 51 1.07 0.25 9.45
C GLN A 51 0.40 -0.48 8.28
N ILE A 52 -0.82 -0.96 8.47
CA ILE A 52 -1.59 -1.60 7.40
C ILE A 52 -1.83 -0.62 6.23
N LEU A 53 -2.27 0.59 6.55
CA LEU A 53 -2.52 1.61 5.53
C LEU A 53 -1.25 2.00 4.79
N ARG A 54 -0.13 2.08 5.50
CA ARG A 54 1.16 2.36 4.89
C ARG A 54 1.57 1.24 3.93
N GLY A 55 1.40 -0.02 4.35
CA GLY A 55 1.68 -1.18 3.50
C GLY A 55 0.83 -1.18 2.24
N LYS A 56 -0.46 -0.88 2.36
CA LYS A 56 -1.37 -0.78 1.22
C LYS A 56 -0.92 0.30 0.25
N ARG A 57 -0.53 1.46 0.77
CA ARG A 57 -0.05 2.57 -0.07
C ARG A 57 1.22 2.20 -0.84
N LEU A 58 2.09 1.39 -0.24
CA LEU A 58 3.31 0.91 -0.87
C LEU A 58 3.04 -0.22 -1.88
N GLY A 59 1.81 -0.70 -1.95
CA GLY A 59 1.39 -1.68 -2.93
C GLY A 59 1.44 -3.12 -2.47
N PHE A 60 1.57 -3.37 -1.17
CA PHE A 60 1.50 -4.74 -0.64
C PHE A 60 0.07 -5.23 -0.60
N ALA A 61 -0.13 -6.51 -0.91
CA ALA A 61 -1.44 -7.14 -0.81
C ALA A 61 -1.81 -7.37 0.66
N ILE A 62 -3.11 -7.40 0.96
CA ILE A 62 -3.60 -7.69 2.31
C ILE A 62 -3.05 -9.02 2.84
N SER A 63 -2.94 -10.03 1.99
CA SER A 63 -2.39 -11.34 2.37
C SER A 63 -0.92 -11.23 2.80
N GLU A 64 -0.13 -10.42 2.14
CA GLU A 64 1.27 -10.17 2.50
C GLU A 64 1.38 -9.44 3.83
N ILE A 65 0.54 -8.43 4.03
CA ILE A 65 0.48 -7.66 5.29
C ILE A 65 0.08 -8.58 6.44
N ARG A 66 -0.92 -9.44 6.22
CA ARG A 66 -1.38 -10.41 7.23
C ARG A 66 -0.25 -11.36 7.63
N GLU A 67 0.47 -11.88 6.66
CA GLU A 67 1.60 -12.79 6.90
C GLU A 67 2.66 -12.15 7.80
N ILE A 68 3.01 -10.90 7.52
CA ILE A 68 3.99 -10.15 8.32
C ILE A 68 3.47 -9.93 9.74
N ILE A 69 2.20 -9.55 9.90
CA ILE A 69 1.59 -9.33 11.22
C ILE A 69 1.55 -10.61 12.03
N GLN A 70 1.15 -11.73 11.41
CA GLN A 70 1.02 -13.00 12.10
C GLN A 70 2.37 -13.55 12.54
N MET A 71 3.42 -13.29 11.80
CA MET A 71 4.76 -13.75 12.14
C MET A 71 5.28 -13.14 13.44
N TYR A 72 4.85 -11.94 13.80
CA TYR A 72 5.24 -11.30 15.05
C TYR A 72 4.73 -12.07 16.27
N LYS A 73 3.56 -12.71 16.17
CA LYS A 73 2.89 -13.40 17.28
C LYS A 73 3.39 -14.82 17.53
N ALA A 74 4.21 -15.35 16.65
CA ALA A 74 4.69 -16.73 16.73
C ALA A 74 6.20 -16.78 16.45
N PRO A 75 6.91 -17.85 16.88
CA PRO A 75 8.30 -17.99 16.46
C PRO A 75 8.42 -17.98 14.93
N PRO A 76 9.42 -17.32 14.36
CA PRO A 76 10.60 -16.71 14.96
C PRO A 76 10.42 -15.29 15.52
N GLY A 77 9.20 -14.77 15.65
CA GLY A 77 8.92 -13.49 16.29
C GLY A 77 9.39 -12.28 15.48
N GLU A 78 9.85 -11.25 16.16
CA GLU A 78 10.22 -9.98 15.53
C GLU A 78 11.36 -10.14 14.50
N VAL A 79 12.36 -10.94 14.78
CA VAL A 79 13.47 -11.17 13.83
C VAL A 79 12.94 -11.76 12.54
N GLY A 80 12.07 -12.76 12.64
CA GLY A 80 11.45 -13.38 11.47
C GLY A 80 10.55 -12.41 10.73
N GLN A 81 9.79 -11.59 11.45
CA GLN A 81 8.95 -10.58 10.87
C GLN A 81 9.76 -9.57 10.05
N LEU A 82 10.85 -9.06 10.61
CA LEU A 82 11.72 -8.10 9.93
C LEU A 82 12.37 -8.69 8.69
N LYS A 83 12.85 -9.94 8.77
CA LYS A 83 13.43 -10.64 7.62
C LYS A 83 12.43 -10.84 6.50
N LEU A 84 11.21 -11.26 6.82
CA LEU A 84 10.15 -11.42 5.83
C LEU A 84 9.79 -10.07 5.20
N MET A 85 9.69 -9.02 6.03
CA MET A 85 9.40 -7.68 5.56
C MET A 85 10.47 -7.21 4.56
N MET A 86 11.74 -7.40 4.87
CA MET A 86 12.84 -7.07 3.97
C MET A 86 12.74 -7.81 2.64
N GLN A 87 12.38 -9.08 2.68
CA GLN A 87 12.18 -9.89 1.47
C GLN A 87 11.04 -9.34 0.62
N ARG A 88 9.90 -9.03 1.23
CA ARG A 88 8.73 -8.46 0.53
C ARG A 88 9.05 -7.09 -0.06
N ILE A 89 9.79 -6.27 0.67
CA ILE A 89 10.24 -4.95 0.19
C ILE A 89 11.10 -5.11 -1.06
N GLU A 90 12.05 -6.05 -1.06
CA GLU A 90 12.93 -6.25 -2.21
C GLU A 90 12.16 -6.76 -3.44
N GLU A 91 11.22 -7.68 -3.24
CA GLU A 91 10.35 -8.16 -4.31
C GLU A 91 9.55 -7.00 -4.93
N ARG A 92 8.99 -6.13 -4.08
CA ARG A 92 8.22 -4.97 -4.54
C ARG A 92 9.10 -3.95 -5.26
N ARG A 93 10.32 -3.75 -4.76
CA ARG A 93 11.30 -2.87 -5.41
C ARG A 93 11.63 -3.35 -6.83
N ALA A 94 11.85 -4.66 -6.98
CA ALA A 94 12.17 -5.26 -8.28
C ALA A 94 11.01 -5.06 -9.27
N GLU A 95 9.76 -5.25 -8.83
CA GLU A 95 8.58 -5.00 -9.66
C GLU A 95 8.50 -3.55 -10.11
N LEU A 96 8.74 -2.61 -9.21
CA LEU A 96 8.68 -1.18 -9.52
C LEU A 96 9.80 -0.74 -10.46
N ARG A 97 10.99 -1.29 -10.30
CA ARG A 97 12.10 -1.02 -11.20
C ARG A 97 11.80 -1.51 -12.61
N GLN A 98 11.15 -2.67 -12.73
CA GLN A 98 10.74 -3.19 -14.03
C GLN A 98 9.69 -2.28 -14.67
N LYS A 99 8.69 -1.85 -13.91
CA LYS A 99 7.67 -0.91 -14.40
C LYS A 99 8.30 0.40 -14.86
N ARG A 100 9.31 0.89 -14.14
CA ARG A 100 10.03 2.11 -14.52
C ARG A 100 10.74 1.93 -15.86
N ARG A 101 11.41 0.79 -16.06
CA ARG A 101 12.06 0.49 -17.36
C ARG A 101 11.05 0.43 -18.49
N ASP A 102 9.91 -0.23 -18.24
CA ASP A 102 8.85 -0.35 -19.23
C ASP A 102 8.28 1.02 -19.63
N LEU A 103 8.09 1.91 -18.66
CA LEU A 103 7.63 3.27 -18.90
C LEU A 103 8.66 4.07 -19.69
N GLU A 104 9.94 3.95 -19.36
CA GLU A 104 11.02 4.63 -20.07
C GLU A 104 11.09 4.19 -21.53
N GLU A 105 10.93 2.89 -21.80
CA GLU A 105 10.88 2.34 -23.14
C GLU A 105 9.68 2.88 -23.92
N THR A 106 8.51 2.92 -23.29
CA THR A 106 7.30 3.46 -23.92
C THR A 106 7.44 4.93 -24.26
N LEU A 107 8.02 5.72 -23.35
CA LEU A 107 8.27 7.14 -23.61
C LEU A 107 9.23 7.31 -24.79
N ALA A 108 10.29 6.50 -24.85
CA ALA A 108 11.24 6.55 -25.96
C ALA A 108 10.57 6.22 -27.30
N GLU A 109 9.68 5.23 -27.34
CA GLU A 109 8.92 4.89 -28.55
C GLU A 109 8.01 6.02 -28.99
N LEU A 110 7.35 6.68 -28.03
CA LEU A 110 6.48 7.84 -28.31
C LEU A 110 7.30 9.00 -28.87
N ASP A 111 8.47 9.27 -28.32
CA ASP A 111 9.37 10.30 -28.80
C ASP A 111 9.81 10.02 -30.24
N GLN A 112 10.13 8.77 -30.56
CA GLN A 112 10.48 8.35 -31.91
C GLN A 112 9.31 8.56 -32.90
N ALA A 113 8.10 8.20 -32.47
CA ALA A 113 6.90 8.37 -33.29
C ALA A 113 6.64 9.86 -33.55
N ASP A 114 6.81 10.70 -32.53
CA ASP A 114 6.63 12.14 -32.66
C ASP A 114 7.66 12.73 -33.63
N ASP A 115 8.93 12.38 -33.49
CA ASP A 115 9.99 12.81 -34.39
C ASP A 115 9.70 12.39 -35.85
N ALA A 116 9.21 11.19 -36.05
CA ALA A 116 8.84 10.73 -37.39
C ALA A 116 7.70 11.57 -37.99
N CYS A 117 6.73 11.96 -37.18
CA CYS A 117 5.64 12.84 -37.60
C CYS A 117 6.16 14.24 -37.98
N ILE A 118 7.05 14.78 -37.14
CA ILE A 118 7.66 16.10 -37.41
C ILE A 118 8.42 16.06 -38.74
N MET A 119 9.24 15.05 -38.94
CA MET A 119 9.99 14.90 -40.19
C MET A 119 9.07 14.78 -41.41
N ARG A 120 8.01 13.99 -41.30
CA ARG A 120 7.06 13.80 -42.41
C ARG A 120 6.30 15.09 -42.71
N LEU A 121 5.92 15.87 -41.71
CA LEU A 121 5.32 17.17 -41.93
C LEU A 121 6.25 18.10 -42.67
N ALA A 122 7.52 18.11 -42.29
CA ALA A 122 8.54 18.91 -43.00
C ALA A 122 8.67 18.51 -44.47
N GLU A 123 8.68 17.20 -44.76
CA GLU A 123 8.72 16.69 -46.13
C GLU A 123 7.49 17.13 -46.95
N LEU A 124 6.35 17.25 -46.29
CA LEU A 124 5.11 17.70 -46.92
C LEU A 124 4.99 19.24 -46.98
N GLY A 125 6.01 19.96 -46.53
CA GLY A 125 6.05 21.41 -46.56
C GLY A 125 5.24 22.09 -45.47
N VAL A 126 4.93 21.38 -44.39
CA VAL A 126 4.16 21.92 -43.26
C VAL A 126 5.13 22.13 -42.08
N THR A 127 5.06 23.30 -41.43
CA THR A 127 5.80 23.53 -40.19
C THR A 127 4.90 23.35 -39.00
N THR A 128 5.42 22.79 -37.94
CA THR A 128 4.68 22.56 -36.69
C THR A 128 4.65 23.80 -35.79
#